data_fc754900ac058ba9045649205e895060
#
_entry.id   fc754900ac058ba9045649205e895060
#
_cell.length_a   1.000
_cell.length_b   1.000
_cell.length_c   1.000
_cell.angle_alpha   90.00
_cell.angle_beta   90.00
_cell.angle_gamma   90.00
#
_symmetry.space_group_name_H-M   'P 1'
#
loop_
_entity.id
_entity.type
_entity.pdbx_description
1 polymer ?
#
loop_
_entity_poly.entity_id
_entity_poly.type
_entity_poly.pdbx_seq_one_letter_code
_entity_poly.pdbx_strand_id
1 'polypeptide(L)'
;QGVSSAASDVYKRQAFSNLFGSGGAPLFSIERGKNDQKKAERIMNTSYSMVCVCAVILMVIGFLFARPLLSLFGASADAMVYAYPYMMIYLIGTLPSMVATGMNPFINAQGYSTVGMLSVTIGAVANLLLDPLFIFVFGFGVQGAAIATVISQTLSAVFVLYFLTRKSELKVRFVRKDEISECAGYAKNIVSLGAAGFIMQLTNSVVTICCNNVLSVTGGDLYILSLIHI
;
A
#
# COMPACT_ATOMS: atom_id res chain seq x y z
N GLN A 1 -2.58 12.56 -17.74
CA GLN A 1 -1.64 13.11 -16.74
C GLN A 1 -2.09 12.80 -15.30
N GLY A 2 -3.38 12.95 -14.95
CA GLY A 2 -3.89 12.64 -13.62
C GLY A 2 -3.75 11.16 -13.21
N VAL A 3 -3.87 10.23 -14.15
CA VAL A 3 -3.73 8.79 -13.91
C VAL A 3 -2.26 8.42 -13.63
N SER A 4 -1.30 9.08 -14.30
CA SER A 4 0.14 8.86 -14.10
C SER A 4 0.60 9.30 -12.71
N SER A 5 0.08 10.43 -12.19
CA SER A 5 0.40 10.89 -10.82
C SER A 5 -0.18 9.96 -9.74
N ALA A 6 -1.41 9.50 -9.92
CA ALA A 6 -2.04 8.54 -9.02
C ALA A 6 -1.28 7.20 -8.99
N ALA A 7 -0.83 6.70 -10.14
CA ALA A 7 0.01 5.51 -10.23
C ALA A 7 1.33 5.67 -9.45
N SER A 8 2.01 6.82 -9.58
CA SER A 8 3.24 7.12 -8.84
C SER A 8 3.04 7.08 -7.31
N ASP A 9 1.92 7.58 -6.81
CA ASP A 9 1.62 7.56 -5.37
C ASP A 9 1.26 6.16 -4.87
N VAL A 10 0.63 5.32 -5.70
CA VAL A 10 0.41 3.89 -5.41
C VAL A 10 1.74 3.18 -5.21
N TYR A 11 2.69 3.36 -6.13
CA TYR A 11 4.01 2.71 -6.05
C TYR A 11 4.79 3.11 -4.80
N LYS A 12 4.76 4.39 -4.41
CA LYS A 12 5.43 4.87 -3.19
C LYS A 12 4.87 4.23 -1.92
N ARG A 13 3.55 4.16 -1.79
CA ARG A 13 2.88 3.52 -0.63
C ARG A 13 3.19 2.03 -0.58
N GLN A 14 3.16 1.37 -1.74
CA GLN A 14 3.47 -0.04 -1.85
C GLN A 14 4.93 -0.33 -1.48
N ALA A 15 5.87 0.57 -1.82
CA ALA A 15 7.27 0.45 -1.41
C ALA A 15 7.42 0.42 0.12
N PHE A 16 6.78 1.35 0.85
CA PHE A 16 6.80 1.35 2.31
C PHE A 16 6.10 0.15 2.93
N SER A 17 4.98 -0.27 2.36
CA SER A 17 4.26 -1.45 2.81
C SER A 17 5.13 -2.72 2.66
N ASN A 18 5.80 -2.85 1.52
CA ASN A 18 6.73 -3.93 1.24
C ASN A 18 7.98 -3.88 2.13
N LEU A 19 8.49 -2.68 2.46
CA LEU A 19 9.62 -2.51 3.37
C LEU A 19 9.38 -3.27 4.68
N PHE A 20 8.23 -3.10 5.27
CA PHE A 20 7.90 -3.72 6.56
C PHE A 20 7.34 -5.14 6.42
N GLY A 21 6.56 -5.41 5.38
CA GLY A 21 5.98 -6.72 5.13
C GLY A 21 7.00 -7.74 4.68
N SER A 22 7.70 -7.48 3.58
CA SER A 22 8.73 -8.38 3.05
C SER A 22 10.02 -8.37 3.85
N GLY A 23 10.30 -7.32 4.63
CA GLY A 23 11.42 -7.33 5.58
C GLY A 23 11.12 -8.14 6.84
N GLY A 24 9.89 -8.10 7.32
CA GLY A 24 9.49 -8.81 8.54
C GLY A 24 9.15 -10.28 8.34
N ALA A 25 8.53 -10.65 7.22
CA ALA A 25 8.07 -12.02 6.98
C ALA A 25 9.19 -13.07 6.97
N PRO A 26 10.38 -12.84 6.38
CA PRO A 26 11.49 -13.78 6.49
C PRO A 26 11.99 -13.98 7.92
N LEU A 27 12.13 -12.88 8.70
CA LEU A 27 12.51 -12.96 10.11
C LEU A 27 11.49 -13.74 10.92
N PHE A 28 10.21 -13.48 10.69
CA PHE A 28 9.11 -14.22 11.27
C PHE A 28 9.21 -15.72 10.98
N SER A 29 9.45 -16.09 9.71
CA SER A 29 9.58 -17.49 9.29
C SER A 29 10.77 -18.19 9.95
N ILE A 30 11.92 -17.50 10.10
CA ILE A 30 13.12 -18.03 10.75
C ILE A 30 12.83 -18.32 12.23
N GLU A 31 12.26 -17.40 12.96
CA GLU A 31 11.98 -17.58 14.39
C GLU A 31 10.88 -18.64 14.62
N ARG A 32 9.89 -18.70 13.72
CA ARG A 32 8.89 -19.79 13.72
C ARG A 32 9.54 -21.15 13.48
N GLY A 33 10.51 -21.24 12.53
CA GLY A 33 11.27 -22.47 12.28
C GLY A 33 12.12 -22.91 13.46
N LYS A 34 12.58 -21.99 14.29
CA LYS A 34 13.26 -22.27 15.57
C LYS A 34 12.30 -22.64 16.70
N ASN A 35 11.00 -22.69 16.45
CA ASN A 35 9.93 -22.92 17.41
C ASN A 35 9.81 -21.81 18.50
N ASP A 36 10.36 -20.60 18.25
CA ASP A 36 10.23 -19.44 19.11
C ASP A 36 9.00 -18.60 18.68
N GLN A 37 7.83 -19.09 19.00
CA GLN A 37 6.56 -18.43 18.62
C GLN A 37 6.41 -17.05 19.22
N LYS A 38 6.98 -16.79 20.42
CA LYS A 38 6.92 -15.47 21.07
C LYS A 38 7.69 -14.42 20.29
N LYS A 39 8.90 -14.74 19.82
CA LYS A 39 9.68 -13.82 18.97
C LYS A 39 9.03 -13.62 17.61
N ALA A 40 8.52 -14.68 16.99
CA ALA A 40 7.78 -14.57 15.74
C ALA A 40 6.59 -13.63 15.87
N GLU A 41 5.77 -13.78 16.93
CA GLU A 41 4.64 -12.87 17.20
C GLU A 41 5.10 -11.43 17.40
N ARG A 42 6.19 -11.18 18.13
CA ARG A 42 6.75 -9.84 18.33
C ARG A 42 7.22 -9.20 17.04
N ILE A 43 7.87 -9.95 16.14
CA ILE A 43 8.30 -9.45 14.83
C ILE A 43 7.08 -9.04 14.00
N MET A 44 6.05 -9.87 13.93
CA MET A 44 4.80 -9.56 13.22
C MET A 44 4.12 -8.32 13.79
N ASN A 45 4.01 -8.19 15.11
CA ASN A 45 3.41 -7.05 15.80
C ASN A 45 4.22 -5.77 15.61
N THR A 46 5.55 -5.86 15.58
CA THR A 46 6.44 -4.74 15.27
C THR A 46 6.22 -4.27 13.84
N SER A 47 6.22 -5.19 12.86
CA SER A 47 5.93 -4.85 11.45
C SER A 47 4.57 -4.20 11.28
N TYR A 48 3.53 -4.75 11.92
CA TYR A 48 2.18 -4.19 11.88
C TYR A 48 2.13 -2.76 12.43
N SER A 49 2.74 -2.53 13.60
CA SER A 49 2.80 -1.20 14.21
C SER A 49 3.57 -0.21 13.31
N MET A 50 4.69 -0.63 12.70
CA MET A 50 5.46 0.18 11.76
C MET A 50 4.66 0.52 10.51
N VAL A 51 3.92 -0.44 9.95
CA VAL A 51 3.03 -0.21 8.80
C VAL A 51 1.97 0.82 9.15
N CYS A 52 1.30 0.70 10.30
CA CYS A 52 0.25 1.64 10.72
C CYS A 52 0.80 3.04 10.96
N VAL A 53 1.92 3.17 11.69
CA VAL A 53 2.55 4.47 11.96
C VAL A 53 3.00 5.14 10.66
N CYS A 54 3.67 4.40 9.78
CA CYS A 54 4.11 4.91 8.49
C CYS A 54 2.91 5.32 7.61
N ALA A 55 1.83 4.53 7.58
CA ALA A 55 0.62 4.85 6.84
C ALA A 55 -0.02 6.17 7.31
N VAL A 56 -0.10 6.38 8.63
CA VAL A 56 -0.63 7.63 9.21
C VAL A 56 0.27 8.80 8.84
N ILE A 57 1.60 8.66 8.96
CA ILE A 57 2.56 9.72 8.59
C ILE A 57 2.41 10.08 7.11
N LEU A 58 2.39 9.08 6.22
CA LEU A 58 2.22 9.31 4.78
C LEU A 58 0.87 9.93 4.45
N MET A 59 -0.20 9.53 5.13
CA MET A 59 -1.52 10.11 4.99
C MET A 59 -1.52 11.60 5.39
N VAL A 60 -0.94 11.94 6.55
CA VAL A 60 -0.85 13.32 7.03
C VAL A 60 0.00 14.18 6.09
N ILE A 61 1.18 13.69 5.67
CA ILE A 61 2.03 14.39 4.69
C ILE A 61 1.27 14.57 3.37
N GLY A 62 0.56 13.54 2.89
CA GLY A 62 -0.25 13.62 1.69
C GLY A 62 -1.34 14.69 1.78
N PHE A 63 -2.06 14.78 2.90
CA PHE A 63 -3.07 15.82 3.11
C PHE A 63 -2.48 17.24 3.16
N LEU A 64 -1.35 17.43 3.85
CA LEU A 64 -0.71 18.74 3.97
C LEU A 64 -0.11 19.22 2.64
N PHE A 65 0.46 18.31 1.85
CA PHE A 65 1.18 18.63 0.63
C PHE A 65 0.44 18.20 -0.66
N ALA A 66 -0.85 17.91 -0.60
CA ALA A 66 -1.63 17.44 -1.75
C ALA A 66 -1.52 18.36 -2.97
N ARG A 67 -1.73 19.68 -2.78
CA ARG A 67 -1.64 20.67 -3.87
C ARG A 67 -0.23 20.82 -4.46
N PRO A 68 0.83 21.07 -3.64
CA PRO A 68 2.20 21.13 -4.16
C PRO A 68 2.64 19.84 -4.85
N LEU A 69 2.24 18.67 -4.33
CA LEU A 69 2.55 17.38 -4.96
C LEU A 69 1.89 17.26 -6.35
N LEU A 70 0.60 17.58 -6.47
CA LEU A 70 -0.10 17.53 -7.75
C LEU A 70 0.52 18.50 -8.77
N SER A 71 0.90 19.72 -8.36
CA SER A 71 1.58 20.67 -9.25
C SER A 71 2.97 20.20 -9.66
N LEU A 72 3.73 19.59 -8.75
CA LEU A 72 5.05 19.02 -9.05
C LEU A 72 4.96 17.87 -10.07
N PHE A 73 3.87 17.10 -10.05
CA PHE A 73 3.60 16.03 -11.03
C PHE A 73 2.99 16.53 -12.35
N GLY A 74 2.95 17.86 -12.56
CA GLY A 74 2.53 18.44 -13.82
C GLY A 74 1.02 18.51 -14.04
N ALA A 75 0.21 18.46 -12.97
CA ALA A 75 -1.23 18.67 -13.10
C ALA A 75 -1.51 20.11 -13.57
N SER A 76 -2.17 20.24 -14.73
CA SER A 76 -2.65 21.56 -15.22
C SER A 76 -3.75 22.11 -14.31
N ALA A 77 -4.02 23.42 -14.41
CA ALA A 77 -5.06 24.07 -13.63
C ALA A 77 -6.44 23.39 -13.81
N ASP A 78 -6.76 22.99 -15.04
CA ASP A 78 -8.01 22.29 -15.38
C ASP A 78 -8.05 20.86 -14.80
N ALA A 79 -6.92 20.15 -14.84
CA ALA A 79 -6.80 18.83 -14.25
C ALA A 79 -6.87 18.85 -12.72
N MET A 80 -6.43 19.93 -12.07
CA MET A 80 -6.42 20.09 -10.62
C MET A 80 -7.84 20.03 -10.01
N VAL A 81 -8.84 20.51 -10.73
CA VAL A 81 -10.25 20.49 -10.28
C VAL A 81 -10.75 19.06 -10.02
N TYR A 82 -10.29 18.10 -10.82
CA TYR A 82 -10.66 16.69 -10.68
C TYR A 82 -9.64 15.88 -9.87
N ALA A 83 -8.36 16.17 -10.03
CA ALA A 83 -7.27 15.44 -9.39
C ALA A 83 -7.21 15.67 -7.88
N TYR A 84 -7.49 16.88 -7.40
CA TYR A 84 -7.43 17.19 -5.98
C TYR A 84 -8.49 16.45 -5.15
N PRO A 85 -9.80 16.47 -5.48
CA PRO A 85 -10.79 15.68 -4.76
C PRO A 85 -10.52 14.18 -4.83
N TYR A 86 -10.10 13.68 -6.00
CA TYR A 86 -9.69 12.28 -6.16
C TYR A 86 -8.58 11.90 -5.19
N MET A 87 -7.50 12.70 -5.14
CA MET A 87 -6.36 12.46 -4.26
C MET A 87 -6.76 12.49 -2.78
N MET A 88 -7.62 13.43 -2.38
CA MET A 88 -8.10 13.53 -1.00
C MET A 88 -8.87 12.28 -0.56
N ILE A 89 -9.77 11.78 -1.40
CA ILE A 89 -10.51 10.54 -1.14
C ILE A 89 -9.52 9.36 -1.09
N TYR A 90 -8.62 9.29 -2.07
CA TYR A 90 -7.68 8.19 -2.19
C TYR A 90 -6.66 8.12 -1.04
N LEU A 91 -6.28 9.25 -0.42
CA LEU A 91 -5.40 9.30 0.74
C LEU A 91 -6.03 8.63 1.97
N ILE A 92 -7.36 8.65 2.13
CA ILE A 92 -8.05 7.92 3.20
C ILE A 92 -7.81 6.41 3.08
N GLY A 93 -7.74 5.90 1.85
CA GLY A 93 -7.41 4.51 1.56
C GLY A 93 -5.95 4.09 1.84
N THR A 94 -5.07 5.03 2.19
CA THR A 94 -3.65 4.73 2.44
C THR A 94 -3.45 3.74 3.58
N LEU A 95 -4.13 3.95 4.71
CA LEU A 95 -4.01 3.08 5.88
C LEU A 95 -4.49 1.65 5.57
N PRO A 96 -5.74 1.41 5.11
CA PRO A 96 -6.18 0.06 4.80
C PRO A 96 -5.36 -0.60 3.69
N SER A 97 -4.97 0.14 2.66
CA SER A 97 -4.12 -0.39 1.57
C SER A 97 -2.77 -0.90 2.09
N MET A 98 -2.09 -0.09 2.91
CA MET A 98 -0.79 -0.47 3.47
C MET A 98 -0.89 -1.64 4.44
N VAL A 99 -1.96 -1.71 5.23
CA VAL A 99 -2.20 -2.85 6.12
C VAL A 99 -2.48 -4.13 5.32
N ALA A 100 -3.35 -4.08 4.31
CA ALA A 100 -3.64 -5.25 3.48
C ALA A 100 -2.39 -5.80 2.81
N THR A 101 -1.60 -4.92 2.18
CA THR A 101 -0.39 -5.31 1.44
C THR A 101 0.76 -5.71 2.36
N GLY A 102 0.98 -4.96 3.44
CA GLY A 102 2.10 -5.18 4.37
C GLY A 102 1.93 -6.40 5.26
N MET A 103 0.68 -6.79 5.57
CA MET A 103 0.42 -7.96 6.42
C MET A 103 0.19 -9.26 5.63
N ASN A 104 -0.06 -9.20 4.33
CA ASN A 104 -0.25 -10.37 3.49
C ASN A 104 0.96 -11.34 3.50
N PRO A 105 2.25 -10.88 3.44
CA PRO A 105 3.41 -11.77 3.56
C PRO A 105 3.43 -12.61 4.84
N PHE A 106 2.88 -12.09 5.96
CA PHE A 106 2.80 -12.85 7.22
C PHE A 106 1.73 -13.94 7.18
N ILE A 107 0.64 -13.75 6.43
CA ILE A 107 -0.35 -14.80 6.19
C ILE A 107 0.29 -15.94 5.42
N ASN A 108 1.05 -15.61 4.36
CA ASN A 108 1.78 -16.59 3.55
C ASN A 108 2.86 -17.31 4.36
N ALA A 109 3.60 -16.59 5.22
CA ALA A 109 4.62 -17.13 6.10
C ALA A 109 4.05 -18.08 7.19
N GLN A 110 2.77 -17.93 7.52
CA GLN A 110 2.05 -18.86 8.40
C GLN A 110 1.56 -20.13 7.67
N GLY A 111 1.75 -20.24 6.35
CA GLY A 111 1.31 -21.36 5.53
C GLY A 111 -0.08 -21.22 4.93
N TYR A 112 -0.72 -20.05 5.09
CA TYR A 112 -2.10 -19.81 4.60
C TYR A 112 -2.10 -19.04 3.27
N SER A 113 -1.32 -19.48 2.27
CA SER A 113 -1.17 -18.80 0.98
C SER A 113 -2.50 -18.61 0.24
N THR A 114 -3.42 -19.57 0.36
CA THR A 114 -4.78 -19.45 -0.21
C THR A 114 -5.54 -18.28 0.40
N VAL A 115 -5.39 -18.04 1.69
CA VAL A 115 -6.03 -16.90 2.39
C VAL A 115 -5.39 -15.58 1.95
N GLY A 116 -4.06 -15.57 1.80
CA GLY A 116 -3.33 -14.43 1.23
C GLY A 116 -3.83 -14.05 -0.16
N MET A 117 -4.00 -15.05 -1.05
CA MET A 117 -4.57 -14.86 -2.37
C MET A 117 -6.04 -14.37 -2.31
N LEU A 118 -6.87 -14.97 -1.45
CA LEU A 118 -8.25 -14.57 -1.26
C LEU A 118 -8.40 -13.10 -0.85
N SER A 119 -7.51 -12.60 0.00
CA SER A 119 -7.55 -11.19 0.44
C SER A 119 -7.38 -10.22 -0.73
N VAL A 120 -6.47 -10.53 -1.65
CA VAL A 120 -6.26 -9.75 -2.88
C VAL A 120 -7.43 -9.88 -3.83
N THR A 121 -7.94 -11.11 -4.01
CA THR A 121 -9.10 -11.38 -4.88
C THR A 121 -10.35 -10.65 -4.41
N ILE A 122 -10.63 -10.64 -3.10
CA ILE A 122 -11.77 -9.89 -2.53
C ILE A 122 -11.65 -8.40 -2.87
N GLY A 123 -10.46 -7.80 -2.71
CA GLY A 123 -10.22 -6.41 -3.08
C GLY A 123 -10.44 -6.17 -4.57
N ALA A 124 -9.88 -7.02 -5.43
CA ALA A 124 -9.99 -6.88 -6.88
C ALA A 124 -11.44 -7.04 -7.38
N VAL A 125 -12.17 -8.05 -6.92
CA VAL A 125 -13.57 -8.28 -7.30
C VAL A 125 -14.44 -7.14 -6.77
N ALA A 126 -14.24 -6.69 -5.53
CA ALA A 126 -14.99 -5.56 -4.98
C ALA A 126 -14.74 -4.29 -5.82
N ASN A 127 -13.50 -4.00 -6.20
CA ASN A 127 -13.18 -2.86 -7.05
C ASN A 127 -13.85 -2.96 -8.42
N LEU A 128 -13.75 -4.12 -9.08
CA LEU A 128 -14.36 -4.37 -10.38
C LEU A 128 -15.88 -4.14 -10.40
N LEU A 129 -16.57 -4.48 -9.30
CA LEU A 129 -18.02 -4.31 -9.18
C LEU A 129 -18.41 -2.88 -8.75
N LEU A 130 -17.61 -2.27 -7.86
CA LEU A 130 -17.91 -0.95 -7.32
C LEU A 130 -17.54 0.20 -8.27
N ASP A 131 -16.50 0.03 -9.11
CA ASP A 131 -16.10 1.05 -10.08
C ASP A 131 -17.26 1.45 -11.02
N PRO A 132 -17.89 0.54 -11.77
CA PRO A 132 -19.01 0.91 -12.63
C PRO A 132 -20.22 1.44 -11.85
N LEU A 133 -20.45 0.93 -10.65
CA LEU A 133 -21.55 1.38 -9.79
C LEU A 133 -21.37 2.86 -9.38
N PHE A 134 -20.19 3.23 -8.88
CA PHE A 134 -19.94 4.60 -8.43
C PHE A 134 -19.71 5.58 -9.58
N ILE A 135 -19.12 5.12 -10.69
CA ILE A 135 -18.85 5.98 -11.84
C ILE A 135 -20.13 6.26 -12.63
N PHE A 136 -20.90 5.22 -12.98
CA PHE A 136 -22.03 5.34 -13.92
C PHE A 136 -23.37 5.44 -13.22
N VAL A 137 -23.65 4.57 -12.23
CA VAL A 137 -24.99 4.53 -11.59
C VAL A 137 -25.17 5.70 -10.64
N PHE A 138 -24.17 5.99 -9.79
CA PHE A 138 -24.21 7.14 -8.88
C PHE A 138 -23.74 8.45 -9.53
N GLY A 139 -23.12 8.40 -10.71
CA GLY A 139 -22.71 9.58 -11.46
C GLY A 139 -21.55 10.38 -10.83
N PHE A 140 -20.77 9.77 -9.91
CA PHE A 140 -19.64 10.46 -9.26
C PHE A 140 -18.41 10.59 -10.15
N GLY A 141 -18.41 10.00 -11.36
CA GLY A 141 -17.31 10.11 -12.31
C GLY A 141 -15.97 9.67 -11.70
N VAL A 142 -14.94 10.50 -11.85
CA VAL A 142 -13.57 10.19 -11.38
C VAL A 142 -13.49 10.01 -9.86
N GLN A 143 -14.29 10.76 -9.10
CA GLN A 143 -14.35 10.61 -7.64
C GLN A 143 -14.95 9.26 -7.22
N GLY A 144 -15.89 8.74 -8.02
CA GLY A 144 -16.48 7.42 -7.83
C GLY A 144 -15.46 6.30 -7.87
N ALA A 145 -14.49 6.36 -8.80
CA ALA A 145 -13.39 5.40 -8.87
C ALA A 145 -12.50 5.45 -7.61
N ALA A 146 -12.22 6.63 -7.07
CA ALA A 146 -11.48 6.75 -5.82
C ALA A 146 -12.22 6.12 -4.64
N ILE A 147 -13.52 6.38 -4.52
CA ILE A 147 -14.36 5.80 -3.46
C ILE A 147 -14.41 4.27 -3.56
N ALA A 148 -14.64 3.74 -4.76
CA ALA A 148 -14.66 2.30 -5.00
C ALA A 148 -13.34 1.65 -4.61
N THR A 149 -12.22 2.25 -4.98
CA THR A 149 -10.88 1.77 -4.63
C THR A 149 -10.67 1.77 -3.11
N VAL A 150 -11.04 2.84 -2.41
CA VAL A 150 -10.90 2.92 -0.93
C VAL A 150 -11.75 1.87 -0.23
N ILE A 151 -12.98 1.66 -0.67
CA ILE A 151 -13.87 0.62 -0.12
C ILE A 151 -13.26 -0.77 -0.35
N SER A 152 -12.80 -1.06 -1.56
CA SER A 152 -12.21 -2.34 -1.92
C SER A 152 -10.94 -2.65 -1.11
N GLN A 153 -10.07 -1.66 -0.94
CA GLN A 153 -8.87 -1.79 -0.10
C GLN A 153 -9.25 -1.98 1.38
N THR A 154 -10.30 -1.31 1.84
CA THR A 154 -10.79 -1.46 3.22
C THR A 154 -11.35 -2.86 3.44
N LEU A 155 -12.11 -3.42 2.50
CA LEU A 155 -12.61 -4.79 2.57
C LEU A 155 -11.46 -5.81 2.64
N SER A 156 -10.44 -5.63 1.79
CA SER A 156 -9.23 -6.47 1.83
C SER A 156 -8.50 -6.37 3.17
N ALA A 157 -8.32 -5.16 3.69
CA ALA A 157 -7.66 -4.93 4.99
C ALA A 157 -8.45 -5.55 6.16
N VAL A 158 -9.76 -5.37 6.17
CA VAL A 158 -10.64 -5.97 7.19
C VAL A 158 -10.55 -7.49 7.15
N PHE A 159 -10.55 -8.09 5.96
CA PHE A 159 -10.39 -9.54 5.82
C PHE A 159 -9.02 -10.02 6.35
N VAL A 160 -7.93 -9.35 5.97
CA VAL A 160 -6.56 -9.64 6.46
C VAL A 160 -6.50 -9.53 7.98
N LEU A 161 -6.99 -8.44 8.55
CA LEU A 161 -6.99 -8.23 10.00
C LEU A 161 -7.89 -9.23 10.73
N TYR A 162 -9.08 -9.52 10.20
CA TYR A 162 -9.97 -10.52 10.76
C TYR A 162 -9.27 -11.88 10.84
N PHE A 163 -8.60 -12.28 9.74
CA PHE A 163 -7.86 -13.53 9.73
C PHE A 163 -6.71 -13.53 10.75
N LEU A 164 -5.86 -12.50 10.74
CA LEU A 164 -4.68 -12.41 11.62
C LEU A 164 -5.03 -12.22 13.10
N THR A 165 -6.21 -11.70 13.43
CA THR A 165 -6.63 -11.52 14.82
C THR A 165 -7.44 -12.69 15.37
N ARG A 166 -8.18 -13.41 14.51
CA ARG A 166 -9.15 -14.42 14.94
C ARG A 166 -8.83 -15.85 14.53
N LYS A 167 -8.31 -16.03 13.32
CA LYS A 167 -8.17 -17.35 12.69
C LYS A 167 -6.74 -17.87 12.64
N SER A 168 -5.74 -16.98 12.62
CA SER A 168 -4.33 -17.36 12.52
C SER A 168 -3.80 -17.95 13.86
N GLU A 169 -2.77 -18.77 13.76
CA GLU A 169 -2.08 -19.35 14.91
C GLU A 169 -1.42 -18.27 15.78
N LEU A 170 -0.70 -17.36 15.13
CA LEU A 170 -0.09 -16.20 15.78
C LEU A 170 -0.93 -14.95 15.48
N LYS A 171 -1.39 -14.31 16.54
CA LYS A 171 -2.35 -13.19 16.44
C LYS A 171 -1.63 -11.85 16.36
N VAL A 172 -2.12 -11.01 15.47
CA VAL A 172 -1.64 -9.64 15.34
C VAL A 172 -2.23 -8.76 16.43
N ARG A 173 -1.38 -7.92 17.05
CA ARG A 173 -1.78 -6.87 18.00
C ARG A 173 -0.84 -5.69 17.90
N PHE A 174 -1.25 -4.53 18.42
CA PHE A 174 -0.33 -3.41 18.57
C PHE A 174 0.72 -3.70 19.63
N VAL A 175 1.95 -3.22 19.39
CA VAL A 175 3.04 -3.29 20.36
C VAL A 175 2.67 -2.53 21.63
N ARG A 176 2.82 -3.17 22.79
CA ARG A 176 2.63 -2.54 24.09
C ARG A 176 3.80 -1.65 24.45
N LYS A 177 3.56 -0.63 25.27
CA LYS A 177 4.61 0.29 25.72
C LYS A 177 5.80 -0.41 26.38
N ASP A 178 5.55 -1.47 27.10
CA ASP A 178 6.55 -2.27 27.82
C ASP A 178 7.47 -3.06 26.87
N GLU A 179 7.02 -3.30 25.63
CA GLU A 179 7.73 -4.09 24.62
C GLU A 179 8.51 -3.22 23.62
N ILE A 180 8.41 -1.88 23.69
CA ILE A 180 8.99 -0.95 22.69
C ILE A 180 10.51 -1.10 22.61
N SER A 181 11.19 -1.27 23.74
CA SER A 181 12.66 -1.39 23.76
C SER A 181 13.17 -2.62 23.01
N GLU A 182 12.51 -3.76 23.17
CA GLU A 182 12.84 -4.98 22.44
C GLU A 182 12.43 -4.88 20.97
N CYS A 183 11.30 -4.26 20.68
CA CYS A 183 10.78 -4.04 19.34
C CYS A 183 11.68 -3.13 18.49
N ALA A 184 12.41 -2.20 19.11
CA ALA A 184 13.38 -1.36 18.41
C ALA A 184 14.50 -2.16 17.74
N GLY A 185 14.99 -3.24 18.39
CA GLY A 185 15.94 -4.16 17.80
C GLY A 185 15.38 -4.91 16.59
N TYR A 186 14.13 -5.39 16.70
CA TYR A 186 13.46 -6.06 15.58
C TYR A 186 13.16 -5.08 14.44
N ALA A 187 12.77 -3.83 14.73
CA ALA A 187 12.50 -2.81 13.73
C ALA A 187 13.73 -2.54 12.86
N LYS A 188 14.93 -2.44 13.45
CA LYS A 188 16.18 -2.28 12.70
C LYS A 188 16.42 -3.44 11.72
N ASN A 189 16.21 -4.67 12.17
CA ASN A 189 16.40 -5.85 11.33
C ASN A 189 15.36 -5.93 10.20
N ILE A 190 14.10 -5.60 10.49
CA ILE A 190 13.00 -5.54 9.51
C ILE A 190 13.33 -4.54 8.41
N VAL A 191 13.73 -3.31 8.79
CA VAL A 191 14.11 -2.27 7.83
C VAL A 191 15.34 -2.68 7.02
N SER A 192 16.36 -3.26 7.64
CA SER A 192 17.57 -3.72 6.94
C SER A 192 17.26 -4.77 5.87
N LEU A 193 16.43 -5.76 6.17
CA LEU A 193 16.03 -6.80 5.22
C LEU A 193 15.08 -6.27 4.13
N GLY A 194 14.16 -5.40 4.50
CA GLY A 194 13.21 -4.82 3.55
C GLY A 194 13.81 -3.75 2.65
N ALA A 195 14.97 -3.17 3.03
CA ALA A 195 15.59 -2.05 2.31
C ALA A 195 15.90 -2.38 0.84
N ALA A 196 16.33 -3.59 0.53
CA ALA A 196 16.62 -4.00 -0.85
C ALA A 196 15.36 -3.95 -1.73
N GLY A 197 14.26 -4.51 -1.28
CA GLY A 197 12.97 -4.44 -1.97
C GLY A 197 12.41 -3.02 -2.07
N PHE A 198 12.60 -2.23 -1.03
CA PHE A 198 12.20 -0.83 -1.00
C PHE A 198 12.98 0.00 -2.04
N ILE A 199 14.31 -0.13 -2.11
CA ILE A 199 15.15 0.56 -3.09
C ILE A 199 14.76 0.15 -4.51
N MET A 200 14.55 -1.15 -4.75
CA MET A 200 14.11 -1.64 -6.05
C MET A 200 12.76 -1.02 -6.46
N GLN A 201 11.80 -0.94 -5.55
CA GLN A 201 10.50 -0.34 -5.83
C GLN A 201 10.58 1.18 -6.07
N LEU A 202 11.44 1.88 -5.31
CA LEU A 202 11.70 3.30 -5.54
C LEU A 202 12.36 3.53 -6.91
N THR A 203 13.34 2.71 -7.28
CA THR A 203 14.01 2.79 -8.58
C THR A 203 13.00 2.61 -9.72
N ASN A 204 12.12 1.60 -9.64
CA ASN A 204 11.06 1.41 -10.62
C ASN A 204 10.14 2.64 -10.71
N SER A 205 9.80 3.25 -9.57
CA SER A 205 8.98 4.48 -9.56
C SER A 205 9.68 5.65 -10.26
N VAL A 206 10.98 5.85 -9.99
CA VAL A 206 11.79 6.91 -10.62
C VAL A 206 11.89 6.67 -12.14
N VAL A 207 12.18 5.44 -12.55
CA VAL A 207 12.24 5.06 -13.98
C VAL A 207 10.90 5.35 -14.67
N THR A 208 9.78 4.96 -14.06
CA THR A 208 8.43 5.23 -14.62
C THR A 208 8.17 6.74 -14.76
N ILE A 209 8.54 7.54 -13.76
CA ILE A 209 8.38 9.01 -13.81
C ILE A 209 9.26 9.60 -14.92
N CYS A 210 10.52 9.20 -15.03
CA CYS A 210 11.42 9.65 -16.07
C CYS A 210 10.92 9.26 -17.47
N CYS A 211 10.49 8.02 -17.66
CA CYS A 211 9.92 7.55 -18.91
C CYS A 211 8.67 8.35 -19.30
N ASN A 212 7.75 8.56 -18.35
CA ASN A 212 6.54 9.35 -18.61
C ASN A 212 6.86 10.79 -19.01
N ASN A 213 7.84 11.43 -18.32
CA ASN A 213 8.26 12.80 -18.68
C ASN A 213 8.89 12.87 -20.07
N VAL A 214 9.78 11.94 -20.41
CA VAL A 214 10.42 11.90 -21.73
C VAL A 214 9.38 11.65 -22.82
N LEU A 215 8.48 10.69 -22.61
CA LEU A 215 7.44 10.35 -23.59
C LEU A 215 6.43 11.49 -23.78
N SER A 216 6.08 12.22 -22.72
CA SER A 216 5.17 13.38 -22.81
C SER A 216 5.76 14.51 -23.67
N VAL A 217 7.08 14.71 -23.60
CA VAL A 217 7.78 15.76 -24.35
C VAL A 217 8.04 15.35 -25.80
N THR A 218 8.33 14.06 -26.05
CA THR A 218 8.76 13.57 -27.38
C THR A 218 7.62 13.04 -28.25
N GLY A 219 6.55 12.50 -27.69
CA GLY A 219 5.52 11.78 -28.43
C GLY A 219 4.09 12.06 -28.04
N GLY A 220 3.86 12.93 -27.05
CA GLY A 220 2.52 13.25 -26.56
C GLY A 220 1.81 12.08 -25.87
N ASP A 221 0.50 12.24 -25.64
CA ASP A 221 -0.32 11.30 -24.84
C ASP A 221 -0.43 9.89 -25.44
N LEU A 222 -0.26 9.74 -26.76
CA LEU A 222 -0.31 8.45 -27.46
C LEU A 222 0.82 7.51 -27.05
N TYR A 223 2.04 8.03 -26.82
CA TYR A 223 3.19 7.24 -26.41
C TYR A 223 3.12 6.85 -24.93
N ILE A 224 2.51 7.69 -24.09
CA ILE A 224 2.26 7.36 -22.69
C ILE A 224 1.27 6.20 -22.58
N LEU A 225 0.21 6.20 -23.40
CA LEU A 225 -0.76 5.10 -23.48
C LEU A 225 -0.11 3.78 -23.93
N SER A 226 0.87 3.83 -24.84
CA SER A 226 1.62 2.66 -25.28
C SER A 226 2.47 2.04 -24.16
N LEU A 227 3.06 2.86 -23.29
CA LEU A 227 3.88 2.38 -22.17
C LEU A 227 3.05 1.63 -21.10
N ILE A 228 1.77 1.98 -20.94
CA ILE A 228 0.86 1.30 -20.01
C ILE A 228 0.55 -0.14 -20.45
N HIS A 229 0.70 -0.44 -21.76
CA HIS A 229 0.44 -1.75 -22.34
C HIS A 229 1.66 -2.70 -22.36
N ILE A 230 2.85 -2.23 -22.00
CA ILE A 230 4.09 -3.02 -21.89
C ILE A 230 4.38 -3.33 -20.41
#